data_5c716c5c06508f1ca8cd45075e5400d6
#
_entry.id   5c716c5c06508f1ca8cd45075e5400d6
#
_cell.length_a   1.000
_cell.length_b   1.000
_cell.length_c   1.000
_cell.angle_alpha   90.00
_cell.angle_beta   90.00
_cell.angle_gamma   90.00
#
_symmetry.space_group_name_H-M   'P 1'
#
loop_
_entity.id
_entity.type
_entity.pdbx_description
1 polymer ?
#
loop_
_entity_poly.entity_id
_entity_poly.type
_entity_poly.pdbx_seq_one_letter_code
_entity_poly.pdbx_strand_id
1 'polypeptide(L)'
;YKISDKFVNMKPSAIREIFKSLGKPGCISFAAGNPSPESFPVEDIKRIAADILTQEPITALQYGITEGYPKLRELVSQRLKRLYNIGTEDDDTIIVTGGQQGIELTCKVMCNEGDVVICENPSFIGALNAFRSLGAELKGVPLKDDGIDLEALEAALKSSPRAKLLYLIPSFQNPAGITSTLENRKAVYELARKYDIVIIEDNPYGDLRFEGENVPSYKSFDVDGRGVYLSLIHI
;
A
#
# COMPACT_ATOMS: atom_id res chain seq x y z
N TYR A 1 32.48 -1.78 -10.81
CA TYR A 1 31.62 -2.72 -10.11
C TYR A 1 30.46 -3.10 -11.03
N LYS A 2 30.09 -4.39 -11.07
CA LYS A 2 28.87 -4.82 -11.79
C LYS A 2 27.67 -4.64 -10.88
N ILE A 3 26.67 -3.92 -11.39
CA ILE A 3 25.36 -3.81 -10.74
C ILE A 3 24.60 -5.11 -10.99
N SER A 4 23.79 -5.55 -10.04
CA SER A 4 22.90 -6.71 -10.19
C SER A 4 22.00 -6.57 -11.43
N ASP A 5 21.79 -7.64 -12.17
CA ASP A 5 20.98 -7.66 -13.39
C ASP A 5 19.54 -7.15 -13.14
N LYS A 6 19.01 -7.36 -11.93
CA LYS A 6 17.71 -6.84 -11.49
C LYS A 6 17.61 -5.31 -11.52
N PHE A 7 18.76 -4.62 -11.37
CA PHE A 7 18.80 -3.15 -11.32
C PHE A 7 19.33 -2.51 -12.61
N VAL A 8 20.00 -3.25 -13.49
CA VAL A 8 20.55 -2.71 -14.73
C VAL A 8 19.48 -2.06 -15.62
N ASN A 9 18.28 -2.65 -15.63
CA ASN A 9 17.16 -2.18 -16.45
C ASN A 9 16.18 -1.26 -15.71
N MET A 10 16.42 -0.95 -14.43
CA MET A 10 15.59 -0.01 -13.69
C MET A 10 15.84 1.42 -14.15
N LYS A 11 14.84 2.00 -14.81
CA LYS A 11 14.88 3.41 -15.20
C LYS A 11 14.67 4.31 -13.98
N PRO A 12 15.36 5.48 -13.90
CA PRO A 12 15.06 6.48 -12.89
C PRO A 12 13.56 6.83 -12.92
N SER A 13 12.97 7.01 -11.76
CA SER A 13 11.57 7.44 -11.67
C SER A 13 11.41 8.81 -12.31
N ALA A 14 10.51 8.94 -13.30
CA ALA A 14 10.16 10.22 -13.90
C ALA A 14 9.67 11.23 -12.86
N ILE A 15 8.97 10.74 -11.82
CA ILE A 15 8.53 11.54 -10.67
C ILE A 15 9.72 12.16 -9.94
N ARG A 16 10.81 11.41 -9.73
CA ARG A 16 12.02 11.94 -9.09
C ARG A 16 12.67 13.06 -9.89
N GLU A 17 12.65 12.99 -11.21
CA GLU A 17 13.14 14.08 -12.07
C GLU A 17 12.25 15.33 -11.99
N ILE A 18 10.93 15.14 -11.89
CA ILE A 18 9.97 16.22 -11.64
C ILE A 18 10.24 16.89 -10.29
N PHE A 19 10.49 16.11 -9.23
CA PHE A 19 10.84 16.64 -7.91
C PHE A 19 12.05 17.57 -7.90
N LYS A 20 13.06 17.33 -8.74
CA LYS A 20 14.22 18.22 -8.87
C LYS A 20 13.84 19.61 -9.38
N SER A 21 12.69 19.77 -9.98
CA SER A 21 12.19 21.04 -10.49
C SER A 21 11.33 21.82 -9.50
N LEU A 22 10.90 21.21 -8.39
CA LEU A 22 9.98 21.81 -7.41
C LEU A 22 10.57 23.02 -6.67
N GLY A 23 11.88 23.08 -6.53
CA GLY A 23 12.57 24.19 -5.85
C GLY A 23 12.83 25.43 -6.73
N LYS A 24 12.37 25.46 -7.96
CA LYS A 24 12.61 26.61 -8.86
C LYS A 24 11.67 27.77 -8.51
N PRO A 25 12.17 29.01 -8.37
CA PRO A 25 11.33 30.18 -8.12
C PRO A 25 10.22 30.32 -9.18
N GLY A 26 9.00 30.59 -8.74
CA GLY A 26 7.83 30.76 -9.62
C GLY A 26 7.21 29.46 -10.14
N CYS A 27 7.69 28.29 -9.73
CA CYS A 27 7.10 27.01 -10.05
C CYS A 27 5.95 26.68 -9.07
N ILE A 28 4.72 26.54 -9.60
CA ILE A 28 3.58 25.96 -8.85
C ILE A 28 3.47 24.51 -9.28
N SER A 29 3.75 23.58 -8.36
CA SER A 29 3.73 22.16 -8.65
C SER A 29 2.36 21.53 -8.38
N PHE A 30 1.85 20.80 -9.37
CA PHE A 30 0.74 19.85 -9.23
C PHE A 30 1.22 18.40 -9.24
N ALA A 31 2.54 18.18 -9.27
CA ALA A 31 3.14 16.85 -9.21
C ALA A 31 3.48 16.53 -7.74
N ALA A 32 3.11 15.35 -7.32
CA ALA A 32 3.24 14.83 -5.96
C ALA A 32 2.33 15.53 -4.92
N GLY A 33 1.44 14.75 -4.34
CA GLY A 33 0.55 15.18 -3.26
C GLY A 33 1.27 15.35 -1.92
N ASN A 34 2.18 16.32 -1.82
CA ASN A 34 2.80 16.63 -0.54
C ASN A 34 1.78 17.27 0.39
N PRO A 35 1.67 16.80 1.65
CA PRO A 35 0.86 17.48 2.66
C PRO A 35 1.30 18.94 2.84
N SER A 36 0.33 19.83 3.11
CA SER A 36 0.66 21.23 3.43
C SER A 36 1.52 21.29 4.68
N PRO A 37 2.63 22.05 4.69
CA PRO A 37 3.43 22.26 5.90
C PRO A 37 2.63 22.80 7.08
N GLU A 38 1.56 23.55 6.82
CA GLU A 38 0.67 24.12 7.84
C GLU A 38 -0.15 23.07 8.58
N SER A 39 -0.34 21.87 7.97
CA SER A 39 -1.04 20.75 8.60
C SER A 39 -0.18 19.93 9.54
N PHE A 40 1.14 20.16 9.61
CA PHE A 40 2.01 19.39 10.48
C PHE A 40 1.83 19.77 11.95
N PRO A 41 1.50 18.81 12.84
CA PRO A 41 1.27 19.08 14.27
C PRO A 41 2.62 19.18 15.03
N VAL A 42 3.47 20.13 14.64
CA VAL A 42 4.87 20.21 15.11
C VAL A 42 4.94 20.38 16.63
N GLU A 43 4.11 21.23 17.22
CA GLU A 43 4.15 21.50 18.66
C GLU A 43 3.67 20.29 19.48
N ASP A 44 2.65 19.57 18.99
CA ASP A 44 2.23 18.31 19.63
C ASP A 44 3.31 17.26 19.56
N ILE A 45 3.99 17.10 18.42
CA ILE A 45 5.09 16.14 18.27
C ILE A 45 6.24 16.49 19.21
N LYS A 46 6.61 17.76 19.33
CA LYS A 46 7.65 18.20 20.29
C LYS A 46 7.28 17.83 21.73
N ARG A 47 6.05 18.15 22.14
CA ARG A 47 5.57 17.85 23.50
C ARG A 47 5.56 16.34 23.75
N ILE A 48 4.98 15.55 22.83
CA ILE A 48 4.91 14.09 22.97
C ILE A 48 6.31 13.48 23.02
N ALA A 49 7.24 13.92 22.17
CA ALA A 49 8.61 13.43 22.18
C ALA A 49 9.31 13.73 23.52
N ALA A 50 9.13 14.93 24.07
CA ALA A 50 9.67 15.31 25.37
C ALA A 50 9.07 14.47 26.51
N ASP A 51 7.76 14.25 26.48
CA ASP A 51 7.06 13.43 27.47
C ASP A 51 7.56 11.96 27.45
N ILE A 52 7.67 11.35 26.29
CA ILE A 52 8.17 9.97 26.13
C ILE A 52 9.60 9.84 26.66
N LEU A 53 10.49 10.74 26.24
CA LEU A 53 11.90 10.71 26.67
C LEU A 53 12.07 10.99 28.17
N THR A 54 11.10 11.65 28.78
CA THR A 54 11.10 11.91 30.23
C THR A 54 10.54 10.72 31.01
N GLN A 55 9.44 10.11 30.53
CA GLN A 55 8.70 9.09 31.29
C GLN A 55 9.19 7.67 30.99
N GLU A 56 9.51 7.37 29.71
CA GLU A 56 9.85 6.03 29.24
C GLU A 56 11.10 6.00 28.33
N PRO A 57 12.22 6.63 28.70
CA PRO A 57 13.37 6.76 27.81
C PRO A 57 13.95 5.42 27.39
N ILE A 58 13.94 4.43 28.27
CA ILE A 58 14.47 3.10 27.96
C ILE A 58 13.61 2.41 26.93
N THR A 59 12.29 2.43 27.09
CA THR A 59 11.33 1.87 26.11
C THR A 59 11.48 2.52 24.74
N ALA A 60 11.69 3.83 24.71
CA ALA A 60 11.80 4.59 23.45
C ALA A 60 13.13 4.36 22.72
N LEU A 61 14.23 4.11 23.44
CA LEU A 61 15.59 4.10 22.88
C LEU A 61 16.23 2.70 22.80
N GLN A 62 15.64 1.69 23.44
CA GLN A 62 16.14 0.32 23.44
C GLN A 62 15.61 -0.46 22.22
N TYR A 63 16.23 -1.58 21.92
CA TYR A 63 15.71 -2.56 20.98
C TYR A 63 14.31 -3.02 21.38
N GLY A 64 13.41 -3.03 20.39
CA GLY A 64 12.05 -3.54 20.54
C GLY A 64 11.87 -4.90 19.85
N ILE A 65 10.65 -5.41 19.86
CA ILE A 65 10.28 -6.60 19.09
C ILE A 65 10.15 -6.24 17.59
N THR A 66 10.43 -7.21 16.73
CA THR A 66 10.51 -7.02 15.28
C THR A 66 9.18 -6.53 14.68
N GLU A 67 8.07 -7.02 15.20
CA GLU A 67 6.72 -6.70 14.73
C GLU A 67 6.28 -5.28 15.08
N GLY A 68 7.00 -4.59 15.93
CA GLY A 68 6.73 -3.22 16.37
C GLY A 68 6.20 -3.10 17.79
N TYR A 69 6.13 -1.89 18.30
CA TYR A 69 5.73 -1.57 19.68
C TYR A 69 4.33 -2.11 19.98
N PRO A 70 4.16 -3.02 20.98
CA PRO A 70 2.92 -3.76 21.17
C PRO A 70 1.69 -2.87 21.37
N LYS A 71 1.84 -1.78 22.13
CA LYS A 71 0.72 -0.86 22.38
C LYS A 71 0.27 -0.14 21.11
N LEU A 72 1.20 0.20 20.22
CA LEU A 72 0.87 0.80 18.92
C LEU A 72 0.13 -0.20 18.03
N ARG A 73 0.61 -1.45 17.96
CA ARG A 73 -0.05 -2.52 17.20
C ARG A 73 -1.49 -2.74 17.68
N GLU A 74 -1.70 -2.82 19.00
CA GLU A 74 -3.02 -2.94 19.60
C GLU A 74 -3.95 -1.77 19.21
N LEU A 75 -3.47 -0.52 19.34
CA LEU A 75 -4.25 0.67 19.02
C LEU A 75 -4.59 0.76 17.52
N VAL A 76 -3.66 0.38 16.64
CA VAL A 76 -3.90 0.30 15.20
C VAL A 76 -4.97 -0.74 14.90
N SER A 77 -4.85 -1.94 15.44
CA SER A 77 -5.85 -3.01 15.26
C SER A 77 -7.24 -2.60 15.75
N GLN A 78 -7.32 -1.98 16.94
CA GLN A 78 -8.59 -1.44 17.48
C GLN A 78 -9.18 -0.34 16.59
N ARG A 79 -8.34 0.57 16.05
CA ARG A 79 -8.77 1.61 15.13
C ARG A 79 -9.32 1.02 13.84
N LEU A 80 -8.61 0.08 13.24
CA LEU A 80 -9.01 -0.59 11.99
C LEU A 80 -10.33 -1.36 12.19
N LYS A 81 -10.48 -2.07 13.32
CA LYS A 81 -11.72 -2.77 13.65
C LYS A 81 -12.90 -1.82 13.83
N ARG A 82 -12.70 -0.74 14.56
CA ARG A 82 -13.75 0.24 14.86
C ARG A 82 -14.21 1.02 13.63
N LEU A 83 -13.27 1.48 12.79
CA LEU A 83 -13.58 2.40 11.68
C LEU A 83 -13.93 1.67 10.38
N TYR A 84 -13.32 0.51 10.14
CA TYR A 84 -13.38 -0.16 8.86
C TYR A 84 -13.85 -1.61 8.93
N ASN A 85 -14.14 -2.11 10.14
CA ASN A 85 -14.44 -3.52 10.39
C ASN A 85 -13.33 -4.48 9.87
N ILE A 86 -12.08 -4.04 9.92
CA ILE A 86 -10.90 -4.82 9.56
C ILE A 86 -10.35 -5.54 10.78
N GLY A 87 -9.96 -6.79 10.60
CA GLY A 87 -9.31 -7.62 11.60
C GLY A 87 -10.20 -8.73 12.16
N THR A 88 -9.66 -9.94 12.19
CA THR A 88 -10.20 -11.16 12.78
C THR A 88 -9.25 -11.65 13.87
N GLU A 89 -9.57 -12.76 14.52
CA GLU A 89 -8.69 -13.39 15.54
C GLU A 89 -7.40 -13.94 14.93
N ASP A 90 -7.42 -14.27 13.63
CA ASP A 90 -6.28 -14.80 12.89
C ASP A 90 -5.40 -13.71 12.25
N ASP A 91 -5.82 -12.45 12.31
CA ASP A 91 -5.06 -11.33 11.76
C ASP A 91 -4.08 -10.75 12.74
N ASP A 92 -2.89 -10.41 12.28
CA ASP A 92 -1.90 -9.67 13.06
C ASP A 92 -1.48 -8.37 12.37
N THR A 93 -0.98 -7.43 13.16
CA THR A 93 -0.52 -6.12 12.72
C THR A 93 0.98 -5.99 12.94
N ILE A 94 1.71 -5.62 11.91
CA ILE A 94 3.12 -5.25 12.02
C ILE A 94 3.32 -3.77 11.69
N ILE A 95 4.27 -3.15 12.37
CA ILE A 95 4.67 -1.77 12.12
C ILE A 95 5.91 -1.78 11.23
N VAL A 96 5.82 -1.10 10.10
CA VAL A 96 6.90 -1.03 9.11
C VAL A 96 7.34 0.41 8.86
N THR A 97 8.48 0.59 8.23
CA THR A 97 9.00 1.92 7.86
C THR A 97 8.34 2.40 6.57
N GLY A 98 7.09 2.85 6.70
CA GLY A 98 6.24 3.28 5.58
C GLY A 98 5.68 2.14 4.74
N GLY A 99 4.64 2.45 3.94
CA GLY A 99 3.95 1.46 3.09
C GLY A 99 4.86 0.77 2.09
N GLN A 100 5.93 1.45 1.63
CA GLN A 100 6.91 0.86 0.71
C GLN A 100 7.56 -0.40 1.27
N GLN A 101 7.91 -0.41 2.57
CA GLN A 101 8.46 -1.60 3.21
C GLN A 101 7.42 -2.71 3.33
N GLY A 102 6.16 -2.38 3.62
CA GLY A 102 5.08 -3.37 3.67
C GLY A 102 4.87 -4.06 2.32
N ILE A 103 4.86 -3.30 1.23
CA ILE A 103 4.78 -3.80 -0.14
C ILE A 103 5.95 -4.75 -0.44
N GLU A 104 7.17 -4.31 -0.14
CA GLU A 104 8.40 -5.07 -0.39
C GLU A 104 8.43 -6.38 0.42
N LEU A 105 8.14 -6.31 1.72
CA LEU A 105 8.12 -7.49 2.58
C LEU A 105 7.07 -8.50 2.15
N THR A 106 5.86 -8.05 1.79
CA THR A 106 4.81 -8.95 1.30
C THR A 106 5.24 -9.67 0.03
N CYS A 107 5.79 -8.95 -0.94
CA CYS A 107 6.31 -9.58 -2.16
C CYS A 107 7.46 -10.55 -1.85
N LYS A 108 8.36 -10.18 -0.97
CA LYS A 108 9.53 -11.00 -0.58
C LYS A 108 9.14 -12.32 0.08
N VAL A 109 8.04 -12.32 0.84
CA VAL A 109 7.51 -13.53 1.50
C VAL A 109 6.73 -14.41 0.54
N MET A 110 5.97 -13.80 -0.38
CA MET A 110 4.99 -14.51 -1.22
C MET A 110 5.53 -14.92 -2.60
N CYS A 111 6.54 -14.23 -3.13
CA CYS A 111 6.99 -14.41 -4.50
C CYS A 111 8.42 -14.93 -4.60
N ASN A 112 8.62 -15.92 -5.44
CA ASN A 112 9.93 -16.28 -5.97
C ASN A 112 10.22 -15.45 -7.24
N GLU A 113 11.49 -15.47 -7.67
CA GLU A 113 11.88 -14.84 -8.94
C GLU A 113 11.12 -15.45 -10.11
N GLY A 114 10.54 -14.59 -10.97
CA GLY A 114 9.67 -14.95 -12.09
C GLY A 114 8.22 -15.30 -11.70
N ASP A 115 7.83 -15.24 -10.43
CA ASP A 115 6.40 -15.24 -10.08
C ASP A 115 5.74 -13.93 -10.51
N VAL A 116 4.43 -13.99 -10.76
CA VAL A 116 3.71 -12.86 -11.33
C VAL A 116 2.96 -12.09 -10.25
N VAL A 117 3.13 -10.76 -10.26
CA VAL A 117 2.28 -9.82 -9.53
C VAL A 117 1.34 -9.16 -10.53
N ILE A 118 0.04 -9.39 -10.37
CA ILE A 118 -0.99 -8.69 -11.14
C ILE A 118 -1.23 -7.33 -10.47
N CYS A 119 -1.35 -6.27 -11.25
CA CYS A 119 -1.56 -4.92 -10.74
C CYS A 119 -2.46 -4.12 -11.69
N GLU A 120 -3.03 -3.05 -11.18
CA GLU A 120 -3.73 -2.06 -11.99
C GLU A 120 -2.80 -1.44 -13.03
N ASN A 121 -3.34 -0.99 -14.16
CA ASN A 121 -2.60 -0.28 -15.20
C ASN A 121 -3.36 0.98 -15.64
N PRO A 122 -2.90 2.17 -15.27
CA PRO A 122 -1.65 2.48 -14.54
C PRO A 122 -1.69 2.13 -13.05
N SER A 123 -0.50 2.09 -12.39
CA SER A 123 -0.38 1.84 -10.95
C SER A 123 0.80 2.60 -10.33
N PHE A 124 0.91 2.54 -9.00
CA PHE A 124 1.94 3.25 -8.24
C PHE A 124 3.34 2.73 -8.55
N ILE A 125 4.17 3.59 -9.11
CA ILE A 125 5.52 3.25 -9.58
C ILE A 125 6.44 2.73 -8.47
N GLY A 126 6.23 3.16 -7.21
CA GLY A 126 7.00 2.68 -6.06
C GLY A 126 6.79 1.18 -5.83
N ALA A 127 5.53 0.73 -5.87
CA ALA A 127 5.19 -0.69 -5.74
C ALA A 127 5.73 -1.50 -6.94
N LEU A 128 5.51 -1.01 -8.17
CA LEU A 128 5.99 -1.68 -9.38
C LEU A 128 7.50 -1.88 -9.37
N ASN A 129 8.25 -0.90 -8.89
CA ASN A 129 9.71 -1.00 -8.77
C ASN A 129 10.15 -1.95 -7.65
N ALA A 130 9.43 -1.99 -6.53
CA ALA A 130 9.68 -2.97 -5.47
C ALA A 130 9.54 -4.40 -6.00
N PHE A 131 8.43 -4.70 -6.66
CA PHE A 131 8.19 -6.03 -7.24
C PHE A 131 9.27 -6.42 -8.26
N ARG A 132 9.63 -5.51 -9.18
CA ARG A 132 10.72 -5.76 -10.14
C ARG A 132 12.07 -6.00 -9.47
N SER A 133 12.37 -5.25 -8.41
CA SER A 133 13.66 -5.39 -7.68
C SER A 133 13.79 -6.77 -7.01
N LEU A 134 12.67 -7.40 -6.70
CA LEU A 134 12.60 -8.76 -6.15
C LEU A 134 12.52 -9.85 -7.23
N GLY A 135 12.54 -9.46 -8.51
CA GLY A 135 12.51 -10.38 -9.64
C GLY A 135 11.12 -10.89 -10.01
N ALA A 136 10.06 -10.26 -9.50
CA ALA A 136 8.69 -10.58 -9.91
C ALA A 136 8.38 -10.00 -11.30
N GLU A 137 7.58 -10.72 -12.08
CA GLU A 137 7.02 -10.26 -13.33
C GLU A 137 5.72 -9.49 -13.09
N LEU A 138 5.52 -8.38 -13.81
CA LEU A 138 4.33 -7.55 -13.65
C LEU A 138 3.34 -7.79 -14.78
N LYS A 139 2.08 -8.02 -14.40
CA LYS A 139 0.95 -8.12 -15.32
C LYS A 139 -0.04 -7.00 -15.04
N GLY A 140 -0.05 -5.97 -15.88
CA GLY A 140 -0.96 -4.85 -15.75
C GLY A 140 -2.36 -5.18 -16.29
N VAL A 141 -3.39 -4.77 -15.56
CA VAL A 141 -4.81 -4.91 -15.92
C VAL A 141 -5.45 -3.53 -16.00
N PRO A 142 -6.16 -3.19 -17.09
CA PRO A 142 -6.79 -1.88 -17.24
C PRO A 142 -7.77 -1.53 -16.13
N LEU A 143 -7.95 -0.23 -15.90
CA LEU A 143 -8.99 0.34 -15.03
C LEU A 143 -10.19 0.79 -15.87
N LYS A 144 -11.38 0.66 -15.28
CA LYS A 144 -12.65 1.27 -15.69
C LYS A 144 -13.09 2.29 -14.63
N ASP A 145 -14.15 3.01 -14.88
CA ASP A 145 -14.65 4.05 -13.95
C ASP A 145 -15.09 3.49 -12.59
N ASP A 146 -15.44 2.21 -12.54
CA ASP A 146 -15.91 1.49 -11.34
C ASP A 146 -14.82 0.66 -10.64
N GLY A 147 -13.60 0.65 -11.16
CA GLY A 147 -12.45 -0.10 -10.62
C GLY A 147 -11.68 -0.85 -11.68
N ILE A 148 -11.03 -1.96 -11.30
CA ILE A 148 -10.27 -2.80 -12.23
C ILE A 148 -11.21 -3.54 -13.20
N ASP A 149 -10.81 -3.66 -14.47
CA ASP A 149 -11.57 -4.43 -15.48
C ASP A 149 -11.60 -5.92 -15.10
N LEU A 150 -12.77 -6.41 -14.71
CA LEU A 150 -12.97 -7.78 -14.21
C LEU A 150 -12.73 -8.85 -15.28
N GLU A 151 -13.08 -8.58 -16.53
CA GLU A 151 -12.87 -9.54 -17.63
C GLU A 151 -11.38 -9.65 -17.95
N ALA A 152 -10.70 -8.50 -18.02
CA ALA A 152 -9.26 -8.44 -18.24
C ALA A 152 -8.50 -9.05 -17.05
N LEU A 153 -8.97 -8.84 -15.80
CA LEU A 153 -8.40 -9.44 -14.60
C LEU A 153 -8.51 -10.97 -14.66
N GLU A 154 -9.67 -11.50 -14.96
CA GLU A 154 -9.83 -12.96 -15.05
C GLU A 154 -8.99 -13.55 -16.20
N ALA A 155 -8.88 -12.87 -17.34
CA ALA A 155 -8.01 -13.30 -18.44
C ALA A 155 -6.53 -13.27 -18.02
N ALA A 156 -6.10 -12.25 -17.26
CA ALA A 156 -4.75 -12.16 -16.74
C ALA A 156 -4.44 -13.31 -15.76
N LEU A 157 -5.37 -13.61 -14.85
CA LEU A 157 -5.24 -14.72 -13.89
C LEU A 157 -5.15 -16.07 -14.62
N LYS A 158 -6.02 -16.34 -15.60
CA LYS A 158 -6.00 -17.57 -16.42
C LYS A 158 -4.67 -17.74 -17.18
N SER A 159 -4.11 -16.64 -17.68
CA SER A 159 -2.88 -16.68 -18.48
C SER A 159 -1.59 -16.62 -17.65
N SER A 160 -1.68 -16.47 -16.34
CA SER A 160 -0.54 -16.32 -15.43
C SER A 160 -0.58 -17.39 -14.33
N PRO A 161 -0.23 -18.63 -14.61
CA PRO A 161 -0.29 -19.73 -13.62
C PRO A 161 0.69 -19.57 -12.46
N ARG A 162 1.66 -18.66 -12.59
CA ARG A 162 2.60 -18.27 -11.52
C ARG A 162 2.18 -16.98 -10.80
N ALA A 163 0.95 -16.50 -10.99
CA ALA A 163 0.46 -15.36 -10.24
C ALA A 163 0.35 -15.70 -8.74
N LYS A 164 0.84 -14.78 -7.90
CA LYS A 164 0.84 -14.90 -6.43
C LYS A 164 0.14 -13.75 -5.74
N LEU A 165 0.30 -12.55 -6.29
CA LEU A 165 -0.18 -11.32 -5.69
C LEU A 165 -1.05 -10.54 -6.68
N LEU A 166 -2.06 -9.88 -6.13
CA LEU A 166 -2.86 -8.85 -6.79
C LEU A 166 -2.70 -7.56 -5.99
N TYR A 167 -2.00 -6.56 -6.57
CA TYR A 167 -1.77 -5.26 -5.94
C TYR A 167 -2.78 -4.24 -6.41
N LEU A 168 -3.51 -3.62 -5.48
CA LEU A 168 -4.61 -2.69 -5.73
C LEU A 168 -4.54 -1.47 -4.83
N ILE A 169 -4.93 -0.31 -5.38
CA ILE A 169 -5.18 0.94 -4.64
C ILE A 169 -6.66 1.28 -4.81
N PRO A 170 -7.54 0.74 -3.97
CA PRO A 170 -8.98 0.74 -4.24
C PRO A 170 -9.69 2.08 -4.01
N SER A 171 -9.04 3.02 -3.32
CA SER A 171 -9.59 4.34 -3.03
C SER A 171 -8.67 5.43 -3.53
N PHE A 172 -9.19 6.32 -4.40
CA PHE A 172 -8.42 7.42 -5.00
C PHE A 172 -7.11 6.94 -5.65
N GLN A 173 -7.24 5.94 -6.49
CA GLN A 173 -6.15 5.20 -7.13
C GLN A 173 -5.03 6.10 -7.66
N ASN A 174 -3.80 5.75 -7.39
CA ASN A 174 -2.63 6.49 -7.86
C ASN A 174 -2.02 5.79 -9.11
N PRO A 175 -2.09 6.43 -10.31
CA PRO A 175 -2.38 7.85 -10.54
C PRO A 175 -3.78 8.16 -11.10
N ALA A 176 -4.69 7.20 -11.24
CA ALA A 176 -5.93 7.38 -12.00
C ALA A 176 -7.02 8.17 -11.23
N GLY A 177 -6.94 8.28 -9.90
CA GLY A 177 -7.95 8.97 -9.07
C GLY A 177 -9.25 8.19 -8.88
N ILE A 178 -9.38 7.00 -9.45
CA ILE A 178 -10.58 6.16 -9.42
C ILE A 178 -10.77 5.57 -8.02
N THR A 179 -12.01 5.49 -7.56
CA THR A 179 -12.39 4.70 -6.39
C THR A 179 -13.25 3.52 -6.86
N SER A 180 -12.80 2.31 -6.59
CA SER A 180 -13.54 1.10 -6.97
C SER A 180 -14.84 0.97 -6.18
N THR A 181 -15.91 0.55 -6.87
CA THR A 181 -17.21 0.30 -6.26
C THR A 181 -17.18 -0.96 -5.38
N LEU A 182 -18.15 -1.09 -4.48
CA LEU A 182 -18.27 -2.27 -3.62
C LEU A 182 -18.49 -3.55 -4.46
N GLU A 183 -19.27 -3.44 -5.52
CA GLU A 183 -19.55 -4.54 -6.46
C GLU A 183 -18.27 -5.01 -7.13
N ASN A 184 -17.46 -4.07 -7.64
CA ASN A 184 -16.16 -4.38 -8.23
C ASN A 184 -15.24 -5.05 -7.20
N ARG A 185 -15.14 -4.51 -5.98
CA ARG A 185 -14.31 -5.09 -4.91
C ARG A 185 -14.72 -6.52 -4.58
N LYS A 186 -16.02 -6.80 -4.43
CA LYS A 186 -16.53 -8.16 -4.18
C LYS A 186 -16.19 -9.11 -5.31
N ALA A 187 -16.38 -8.69 -6.56
CA ALA A 187 -16.06 -9.51 -7.72
C ALA A 187 -14.56 -9.82 -7.83
N VAL A 188 -13.71 -8.83 -7.56
CA VAL A 188 -12.24 -9.01 -7.48
C VAL A 188 -11.87 -10.01 -6.39
N TYR A 189 -12.47 -9.90 -5.20
CA TYR A 189 -12.21 -10.81 -4.10
C TYR A 189 -12.58 -12.25 -4.45
N GLU A 190 -13.74 -12.47 -5.10
CA GLU A 190 -14.14 -13.81 -5.57
C GLU A 190 -13.21 -14.36 -6.66
N LEU A 191 -12.68 -13.51 -7.55
CA LEU A 191 -11.64 -13.91 -8.48
C LEU A 191 -10.33 -14.29 -7.75
N ALA A 192 -9.92 -13.52 -6.77
CA ALA A 192 -8.73 -13.83 -5.96
C ALA A 192 -8.89 -15.18 -5.24
N ARG A 193 -10.08 -15.47 -4.69
CA ARG A 193 -10.40 -16.77 -4.08
C ARG A 193 -10.33 -17.90 -5.11
N LYS A 194 -10.96 -17.71 -6.25
CA LYS A 194 -11.03 -18.72 -7.33
C LYS A 194 -9.65 -19.13 -7.86
N TYR A 195 -8.71 -18.18 -7.91
CA TYR A 195 -7.38 -18.41 -8.45
C TYR A 195 -6.28 -18.51 -7.38
N ASP A 196 -6.66 -18.56 -6.10
CA ASP A 196 -5.78 -18.66 -4.94
C ASP A 196 -4.68 -17.58 -4.91
N ILE A 197 -5.09 -16.31 -5.04
CA ILE A 197 -4.22 -15.14 -5.08
C ILE A 197 -4.36 -14.33 -3.78
N VAL A 198 -3.25 -13.83 -3.26
CA VAL A 198 -3.24 -12.90 -2.13
C VAL A 198 -3.42 -11.47 -2.64
N ILE A 199 -4.30 -10.70 -2.01
CA ILE A 199 -4.55 -9.29 -2.33
C ILE A 199 -3.69 -8.41 -1.43
N ILE A 200 -2.92 -7.49 -2.01
CA ILE A 200 -2.35 -6.35 -1.31
C ILE A 200 -3.28 -5.17 -1.56
N GLU A 201 -3.99 -4.76 -0.52
CA GLU A 201 -4.84 -3.57 -0.51
C GLU A 201 -4.04 -2.39 0.03
N ASP A 202 -3.55 -1.52 -0.84
CA ASP A 202 -2.82 -0.32 -0.48
C ASP A 202 -3.79 0.86 -0.36
N ASN A 203 -3.98 1.34 0.87
CA ASN A 203 -4.98 2.38 1.16
C ASN A 203 -4.36 3.64 1.80
N PRO A 204 -3.52 4.39 1.08
CA PRO A 204 -2.91 5.60 1.61
C PRO A 204 -3.88 6.80 1.66
N TYR A 205 -4.97 6.78 0.88
CA TYR A 205 -5.82 7.96 0.67
C TYR A 205 -7.24 7.79 1.21
N GLY A 206 -7.62 6.63 1.72
CA GLY A 206 -9.01 6.36 2.11
C GLY A 206 -9.55 7.30 3.17
N ASP A 207 -8.70 7.75 4.10
CA ASP A 207 -9.06 8.70 5.17
C ASP A 207 -9.18 10.15 4.67
N LEU A 208 -8.74 10.45 3.44
CA LEU A 208 -8.76 11.81 2.86
C LEU A 208 -10.04 12.09 2.03
N ARG A 209 -11.11 11.38 2.27
CA ARG A 209 -12.37 11.57 1.56
C ARG A 209 -13.05 12.87 1.97
N PHE A 210 -13.33 13.75 1.00
CA PHE A 210 -14.04 15.02 1.21
C PHE A 210 -15.53 14.92 0.92
N GLU A 211 -15.94 14.03 0.01
CA GLU A 211 -17.34 13.85 -0.40
C GLU A 211 -17.67 12.38 -0.63
N GLY A 212 -18.95 12.03 -0.50
CA GLY A 212 -19.46 10.67 -0.67
C GLY A 212 -19.20 9.77 0.54
N GLU A 213 -19.55 8.50 0.40
CA GLU A 213 -19.44 7.50 1.46
C GLU A 213 -18.19 6.61 1.28
N ASN A 214 -17.70 6.09 2.41
CA ASN A 214 -16.59 5.15 2.38
C ASN A 214 -17.04 3.81 1.78
N VAL A 215 -16.25 3.29 0.88
CA VAL A 215 -16.45 1.95 0.32
C VAL A 215 -15.71 0.94 1.21
N PRO A 216 -16.38 -0.13 1.68
CA PRO A 216 -15.74 -1.18 2.48
C PRO A 216 -14.49 -1.74 1.80
N SER A 217 -13.42 -1.91 2.58
CA SER A 217 -12.16 -2.46 2.09
C SER A 217 -12.28 -3.95 1.75
N TYR A 218 -11.38 -4.47 0.91
CA TYR A 218 -11.29 -5.92 0.67
C TYR A 218 -11.09 -6.68 1.97
N LYS A 219 -10.22 -6.16 2.85
CA LYS A 219 -9.92 -6.81 4.13
C LYS A 219 -11.13 -6.83 5.07
N SER A 220 -12.10 -5.93 4.93
CA SER A 220 -13.30 -5.90 5.78
C SER A 220 -14.27 -7.07 5.55
N PHE A 221 -14.18 -7.73 4.41
CA PHE A 221 -14.96 -8.93 4.06
C PHE A 221 -14.07 -10.13 3.68
N ASP A 222 -12.79 -10.07 4.04
CA ASP A 222 -11.86 -11.19 3.92
C ASP A 222 -12.19 -12.28 4.92
N VAL A 223 -12.64 -13.43 4.43
CA VAL A 223 -13.09 -14.57 5.26
C VAL A 223 -12.09 -15.71 5.31
N ASP A 224 -11.03 -15.66 4.50
CA ASP A 224 -10.05 -16.75 4.36
C ASP A 224 -8.58 -16.28 4.46
N GLY A 225 -8.37 -15.06 4.96
CA GLY A 225 -7.04 -14.56 5.32
C GLY A 225 -6.14 -14.23 4.13
N ARG A 226 -6.72 -13.93 2.96
CA ARG A 226 -5.95 -13.62 1.74
C ARG A 226 -5.66 -12.15 1.52
N GLY A 227 -6.13 -11.27 2.38
CA GLY A 227 -5.95 -9.82 2.28
C GLY A 227 -4.81 -9.32 3.17
N VAL A 228 -3.86 -8.62 2.59
CA VAL A 228 -2.87 -7.80 3.28
C VAL A 228 -3.29 -6.34 3.13
N TYR A 229 -3.69 -5.71 4.22
CA TYR A 229 -4.10 -4.31 4.24
C TYR A 229 -2.94 -3.41 4.65
N LEU A 230 -2.60 -2.47 3.80
CA LEU A 230 -1.58 -1.45 4.05
C LEU A 230 -2.25 -0.12 4.39
N SER A 231 -1.92 0.43 5.55
CA SER A 231 -2.36 1.73 6.02
C SER A 231 -1.17 2.61 6.34
N LEU A 232 -1.34 3.92 6.17
CA LEU A 232 -0.34 4.90 6.58
C LEU A 232 -0.85 5.60 7.84
N ILE A 233 -0.07 5.53 8.94
CA ILE A 233 -0.47 6.07 10.24
C ILE A 233 -0.39 7.60 10.26
N HIS A 234 0.48 8.17 9.45
CA HIS A 234 0.87 9.58 9.49
C HIS A 234 0.28 10.43 8.34
N ILE A 235 -0.70 9.92 7.63
CA ILE A 235 -1.47 10.68 6.63
C ILE A 235 -2.88 10.92 7.15
#